data_38fff7ac6322afdae1249224238f20e0
#
_entry.id   38fff7ac6322afdae1249224238f20e0
#
_cell.length_a   1.000
_cell.length_b   1.000
_cell.length_c   1.000
_cell.angle_alpha   90.00
_cell.angle_beta   90.00
_cell.angle_gamma   90.00
#
_symmetry.space_group_name_H-M   'P 1'
#
loop_
_entity.id
_entity.type
_entity.pdbx_description
1 polymer ?
#
loop_
_entity_poly.entity_id
_entity_poly.type
_entity_poly.pdbx_seq_one_letter_code
_entity_poly.pdbx_strand_id
1 'polypeptide(L)'
;MKTKYDGLIFDMDGVLIDVTQSYREAIRQTAGYFLKRNVLISEVNEIKNKVGMNNDWDATYALINKSTVAYESVKAYFQKVYLGGLINNEKLLIPKQKLQLLKNKYKKLGIATGRPKQEAGYVIKKNKLEKIFDCVIALEDVANSKPSPDCLLAVMKKLDLKQTVYIGDSASDVIAAERAKIPSIFVGKQNIGTVRFQTILEVIQYLL
;
A
#
# COMPACT_ATOMS: atom_id res chain seq x y z
N MET A 1 -4.19 -30.29 -4.59
CA MET A 1 -4.07 -29.65 -5.94
C MET A 1 -2.80 -28.81 -5.98
N LYS A 2 -2.03 -28.87 -7.08
CA LYS A 2 -0.88 -27.98 -7.29
C LYS A 2 -1.40 -26.55 -7.51
N THR A 3 -1.00 -25.59 -6.69
CA THR A 3 -1.35 -24.18 -6.87
C THR A 3 -0.62 -23.61 -8.08
N LYS A 4 -1.24 -22.66 -8.80
CA LYS A 4 -0.60 -21.94 -9.92
C LYS A 4 0.62 -21.13 -9.46
N TYR A 5 0.62 -20.67 -8.20
CA TYR A 5 1.66 -19.86 -7.60
C TYR A 5 2.25 -20.56 -6.40
N ASP A 6 3.55 -20.38 -6.15
CA ASP A 6 4.26 -20.90 -4.98
C ASP A 6 4.16 -19.97 -3.76
N GLY A 7 3.69 -18.73 -3.98
CA GLY A 7 3.36 -17.75 -2.96
C GLY A 7 2.66 -16.54 -3.55
N LEU A 8 2.18 -15.65 -2.67
CA LEU A 8 1.49 -14.42 -3.04
C LEU A 8 2.21 -13.22 -2.44
N ILE A 9 2.25 -12.11 -3.19
CA ILE A 9 2.77 -10.83 -2.72
C ILE A 9 1.64 -9.81 -2.74
N PHE A 10 1.44 -9.10 -1.63
CA PHE A 10 0.40 -8.10 -1.47
C PHE A 10 0.99 -6.71 -1.29
N ASP A 11 0.35 -5.69 -1.87
CA ASP A 11 0.46 -4.35 -1.31
C ASP A 11 -0.28 -4.26 0.03
N MET A 12 -0.03 -3.20 0.77
CA MET A 12 -0.67 -2.97 2.06
C MET A 12 -1.87 -2.03 1.91
N ASP A 13 -1.66 -0.82 1.43
CA ASP A 13 -2.65 0.25 1.37
C ASP A 13 -3.63 0.04 0.22
N GLY A 14 -4.94 0.14 0.50
CA GLY A 14 -5.97 -0.12 -0.50
C GLY A 14 -6.16 -1.61 -0.85
N VAL A 15 -5.27 -2.49 -0.41
CA VAL A 15 -5.32 -3.96 -0.64
C VAL A 15 -5.60 -4.72 0.65
N LEU A 16 -4.73 -4.60 1.64
CA LEU A 16 -4.90 -5.23 2.95
C LEU A 16 -5.60 -4.30 3.93
N ILE A 17 -5.32 -2.99 3.83
CA ILE A 17 -5.71 -1.97 4.79
C ILE A 17 -6.50 -0.87 4.09
N ASP A 18 -7.65 -0.52 4.67
CA ASP A 18 -8.38 0.69 4.32
C ASP A 18 -7.71 1.90 4.98
N VAL A 19 -7.18 2.78 4.16
CA VAL A 19 -6.45 3.99 4.57
C VAL A 19 -7.23 5.28 4.30
N THR A 20 -8.49 5.17 3.90
CA THR A 20 -9.31 6.33 3.52
C THR A 20 -9.55 7.30 4.67
N GLN A 21 -9.62 6.78 5.92
CA GLN A 21 -9.80 7.54 7.14
C GLN A 21 -8.49 7.80 7.91
N SER A 22 -7.34 7.53 7.32
CA SER A 22 -6.03 7.75 7.92
C SER A 22 -5.15 8.65 7.05
N TYR A 23 -4.48 8.15 6.02
CA TYR A 23 -3.58 8.94 5.18
C TYR A 23 -4.29 10.10 4.47
N ARG A 24 -5.46 9.87 3.88
CA ARG A 24 -6.20 10.96 3.20
C ARG A 24 -6.62 12.05 4.17
N GLU A 25 -7.01 11.67 5.37
CA GLU A 25 -7.35 12.61 6.43
C GLU A 25 -6.08 13.34 6.95
N ALA A 26 -4.94 12.66 7.06
CA ALA A 26 -3.67 13.28 7.40
C ALA A 26 -3.23 14.31 6.36
N ILE A 27 -3.36 14.00 5.04
CA ILE A 27 -3.12 14.97 3.97
C ILE A 27 -4.02 16.19 4.15
N ARG A 28 -5.34 15.96 4.33
CA ARG A 28 -6.34 17.02 4.47
C ARG A 28 -6.03 17.94 5.64
N GLN A 29 -5.78 17.38 6.83
CA GLN A 29 -5.49 18.15 8.05
C GLN A 29 -4.16 18.90 7.94
N THR A 30 -3.13 18.24 7.41
CA THR A 30 -1.81 18.88 7.25
C THR A 30 -1.87 20.02 6.24
N ALA A 31 -2.48 19.81 5.08
CA ALA A 31 -2.64 20.88 4.10
C ALA A 31 -3.49 22.03 4.66
N GLY A 32 -4.58 21.74 5.37
CA GLY A 32 -5.41 22.75 6.04
C GLY A 32 -4.65 23.61 7.03
N TYR A 33 -3.77 22.99 7.82
CA TYR A 33 -2.91 23.72 8.78
C TYR A 33 -1.99 24.75 8.09
N PHE A 34 -1.29 24.34 7.03
CA PHE A 34 -0.36 25.23 6.33
C PHE A 34 -1.08 26.25 5.43
N LEU A 35 -2.23 25.89 4.85
CA LEU A 35 -3.04 26.77 4.01
C LEU A 35 -3.91 27.73 4.81
N LYS A 36 -4.09 27.47 6.12
CA LYS A 36 -5.01 28.20 7.02
C LYS A 36 -6.45 28.25 6.49
N ARG A 37 -6.91 27.15 5.89
CA ARG A 37 -8.29 26.99 5.42
C ARG A 37 -8.74 25.53 5.52
N ASN A 38 -10.04 25.34 5.43
CA ASN A 38 -10.55 23.98 5.25
C ASN A 38 -10.16 23.44 3.85
N VAL A 39 -9.61 22.22 3.82
CA VAL A 39 -9.29 21.49 2.60
C VAL A 39 -10.35 20.39 2.43
N LEU A 40 -10.90 20.29 1.23
CA LEU A 40 -11.92 19.29 0.93
C LEU A 40 -11.27 17.93 0.58
N ILE A 41 -11.95 16.85 0.90
CA ILE A 41 -11.47 15.50 0.54
C ILE A 41 -11.38 15.29 -0.99
N SER A 42 -12.18 16.03 -1.76
CA SER A 42 -12.09 16.04 -3.22
C SER A 42 -10.76 16.58 -3.72
N GLU A 43 -10.22 17.63 -3.08
CA GLU A 43 -8.88 18.20 -3.41
C GLU A 43 -7.78 17.17 -3.12
N VAL A 44 -7.90 16.43 -2.01
CA VAL A 44 -6.98 15.33 -1.67
C VAL A 44 -7.05 14.21 -2.71
N ASN A 45 -8.25 13.81 -3.11
CA ASN A 45 -8.43 12.78 -4.13
C ASN A 45 -7.87 13.23 -5.49
N GLU A 46 -8.07 14.47 -5.86
CA GLU A 46 -7.55 15.04 -7.10
C GLU A 46 -6.01 14.98 -7.15
N ILE A 47 -5.33 15.42 -6.09
CA ILE A 47 -3.87 15.37 -6.05
C ILE A 47 -3.33 13.93 -6.04
N LYS A 48 -3.97 13.02 -5.30
CA LYS A 48 -3.58 11.60 -5.22
C LYS A 48 -3.78 10.85 -6.53
N ASN A 49 -4.67 11.30 -7.40
CA ASN A 49 -4.90 10.70 -8.72
C ASN A 49 -3.86 11.14 -9.77
N LYS A 50 -3.03 12.13 -9.48
CA LYS A 50 -1.96 12.56 -10.39
C LYS A 50 -0.82 11.54 -10.41
N VAL A 51 -0.24 11.35 -11.60
CA VAL A 51 0.93 10.47 -11.77
C VAL A 51 2.09 10.96 -10.88
N GLY A 52 2.73 10.04 -10.17
CA GLY A 52 3.85 10.33 -9.28
C GLY A 52 3.47 10.75 -7.86
N MET A 53 2.16 10.88 -7.53
CA MET A 53 1.70 11.29 -6.20
C MET A 53 1.37 10.09 -5.27
N ASN A 54 2.16 9.01 -5.37
CA ASN A 54 1.99 7.84 -4.51
C ASN A 54 2.46 8.08 -3.07
N ASN A 55 3.50 8.90 -2.89
CA ASN A 55 3.97 9.30 -1.58
C ASN A 55 3.02 10.36 -1.00
N ASP A 56 2.49 10.12 0.20
CA ASP A 56 1.50 11.01 0.82
C ASP A 56 2.11 12.33 1.31
N TRP A 57 3.39 12.34 1.65
CA TRP A 57 4.11 13.58 1.99
C TRP A 57 4.28 14.46 0.76
N ASP A 58 4.66 13.87 -0.39
CA ASP A 58 4.79 14.56 -1.68
C ASP A 58 3.45 15.12 -2.14
N ALA A 59 2.39 14.30 -2.05
CA ALA A 59 1.03 14.72 -2.37
C ALA A 59 0.57 15.87 -1.46
N THR A 60 0.88 15.82 -0.16
CA THR A 60 0.55 16.89 0.80
C THR A 60 1.29 18.17 0.46
N TYR A 61 2.59 18.07 0.18
CA TYR A 61 3.42 19.21 -0.19
C TYR A 61 2.96 19.85 -1.51
N ALA A 62 2.67 19.03 -2.50
CA ALA A 62 2.14 19.50 -3.79
C ALA A 62 0.76 20.16 -3.64
N LEU A 63 -0.10 19.68 -2.75
CA LEU A 63 -1.40 20.29 -2.46
C LEU A 63 -1.26 21.66 -1.77
N ILE A 64 -0.28 21.81 -0.89
CA ILE A 64 0.02 23.09 -0.24
C ILE A 64 0.54 24.11 -1.25
N ASN A 65 1.44 23.71 -2.15
CA ASN A 65 1.98 24.50 -3.25
C ASN A 65 2.46 25.91 -2.83
N LYS A 66 3.17 26.03 -1.68
CA LYS A 66 3.73 27.27 -1.16
C LYS A 66 5.23 27.14 -0.99
N SER A 67 6.01 27.95 -1.73
CA SER A 67 7.47 27.97 -1.66
C SER A 67 8.03 28.39 -0.29
N THR A 68 7.22 29.07 0.53
CA THR A 68 7.59 29.49 1.90
C THR A 68 7.47 28.39 2.94
N VAL A 69 6.93 27.23 2.59
CA VAL A 69 6.74 26.09 3.49
C VAL A 69 7.81 25.03 3.17
N ALA A 70 8.63 24.69 4.17
CA ALA A 70 9.65 23.66 4.00
C ALA A 70 9.02 22.26 3.95
N TYR A 71 9.50 21.39 3.05
CA TYR A 71 9.04 20.01 2.91
C TYR A 71 9.11 19.21 4.22
N GLU A 72 10.24 19.33 4.93
CA GLU A 72 10.43 18.63 6.21
C GLU A 72 9.43 19.07 7.30
N SER A 73 8.98 20.33 7.27
CA SER A 73 7.94 20.82 8.18
C SER A 73 6.58 20.18 7.87
N VAL A 74 6.26 20.01 6.57
CA VAL A 74 5.05 19.33 6.13
C VAL A 74 5.09 17.87 6.56
N LYS A 75 6.20 17.17 6.30
CA LYS A 75 6.41 15.78 6.69
C LYS A 75 6.29 15.57 8.20
N ALA A 76 6.95 16.43 9.00
CA ALA A 76 6.89 16.34 10.45
C ALA A 76 5.46 16.54 10.98
N TYR A 77 4.73 17.52 10.44
CA TYR A 77 3.35 17.78 10.87
C TYR A 77 2.41 16.65 10.44
N PHE A 78 2.57 16.12 9.21
CA PHE A 78 1.84 14.97 8.72
C PHE A 78 2.03 13.77 9.66
N GLN A 79 3.27 13.43 10.00
CA GLN A 79 3.58 12.32 10.90
C GLN A 79 2.97 12.51 12.29
N LYS A 80 3.02 13.74 12.82
CA LYS A 80 2.38 14.08 14.09
C LYS A 80 0.87 13.80 14.05
N VAL A 81 0.20 14.23 13.00
CA VAL A 81 -1.26 14.04 12.84
C VAL A 81 -1.59 12.56 12.63
N TYR A 82 -0.86 11.89 11.73
CA TYR A 82 -1.10 10.50 11.38
C TYR A 82 -0.85 9.56 12.57
N LEU A 83 0.33 9.63 13.17
CA LEU A 83 0.69 8.78 14.32
C LEU A 83 -0.02 9.21 15.60
N GLY A 84 -0.47 10.45 15.68
CA GLY A 84 -1.22 11.01 16.82
C GLY A 84 -2.62 10.43 17.00
N GLY A 85 -3.10 9.60 16.06
CA GLY A 85 -4.39 8.92 16.21
C GLY A 85 -4.98 8.38 14.92
N LEU A 86 -4.74 9.01 13.76
CA LEU A 86 -5.37 8.60 12.50
C LEU A 86 -5.02 7.19 12.06
N ILE A 87 -3.80 6.71 12.34
CA ILE A 87 -3.40 5.32 12.09
C ILE A 87 -4.32 4.30 12.77
N ASN A 88 -5.02 4.68 13.83
CA ASN A 88 -5.96 3.81 14.52
C ASN A 88 -7.30 3.63 13.80
N ASN A 89 -7.61 4.51 12.84
CA ASN A 89 -8.81 4.42 12.01
C ASN A 89 -8.69 3.36 10.92
N GLU A 90 -7.50 2.84 10.70
CA GLU A 90 -7.23 1.82 9.69
C GLU A 90 -7.87 0.49 10.03
N LYS A 91 -8.48 -0.14 9.02
CA LYS A 91 -9.18 -1.42 9.15
C LYS A 91 -8.71 -2.41 8.09
N LEU A 92 -8.75 -3.70 8.43
CA LEU A 92 -8.52 -4.76 7.44
C LEU A 92 -9.64 -4.77 6.39
N LEU A 93 -9.25 -4.79 5.11
CA LEU A 93 -10.15 -5.02 3.97
C LEU A 93 -10.45 -6.51 3.76
N ILE A 94 -9.59 -7.40 4.26
CA ILE A 94 -9.72 -8.84 4.12
C ILE A 94 -9.96 -9.45 5.51
N PRO A 95 -11.04 -10.19 5.74
CA PRO A 95 -11.23 -10.92 6.99
C PRO A 95 -10.02 -11.84 7.28
N LYS A 96 -9.53 -11.80 8.52
CA LYS A 96 -8.33 -12.56 8.94
C LYS A 96 -8.43 -14.05 8.64
N GLN A 97 -9.64 -14.62 8.78
CA GLN A 97 -9.89 -16.03 8.47
C GLN A 97 -9.59 -16.36 6.99
N LYS A 98 -9.93 -15.44 6.07
CA LYS A 98 -9.63 -15.61 4.64
C LYS A 98 -8.13 -15.51 4.36
N LEU A 99 -7.42 -14.62 5.04
CA LEU A 99 -5.95 -14.55 4.96
C LEU A 99 -5.31 -15.85 5.46
N GLN A 100 -5.85 -16.44 6.53
CA GLN A 100 -5.38 -17.73 7.05
C GLN A 100 -5.62 -18.88 6.05
N LEU A 101 -6.75 -18.87 5.34
CA LEU A 101 -7.00 -19.86 4.28
C LEU A 101 -6.00 -19.70 3.12
N LEU A 102 -5.69 -18.49 2.69
CA LEU A 102 -4.64 -18.25 1.71
C LEU A 102 -3.28 -18.74 2.20
N LYS A 103 -2.92 -18.46 3.47
CA LYS A 103 -1.68 -18.92 4.07
C LYS A 103 -1.58 -20.46 4.06
N ASN A 104 -2.67 -21.14 4.37
CA ASN A 104 -2.71 -22.60 4.34
C ASN A 104 -2.55 -23.16 2.92
N LYS A 105 -3.13 -22.47 1.92
CA LYS A 105 -3.08 -22.88 0.51
C LYS A 105 -1.73 -22.63 -0.14
N TYR A 106 -1.19 -21.41 -0.01
CA TYR A 106 0.01 -20.97 -0.72
C TYR A 106 1.31 -21.11 0.08
N LYS A 107 1.23 -21.31 1.41
CA LYS A 107 2.37 -21.45 2.33
C LYS A 107 3.24 -20.21 2.49
N LYS A 108 3.48 -19.44 1.43
CA LYS A 108 4.35 -18.25 1.42
C LYS A 108 3.52 -17.01 1.07
N LEU A 109 3.39 -16.06 2.01
CA LEU A 109 2.74 -14.78 1.79
C LEU A 109 3.70 -13.65 2.15
N GLY A 110 3.90 -12.70 1.24
CA GLY A 110 4.74 -11.53 1.42
C GLY A 110 3.96 -10.23 1.28
N ILE A 111 4.50 -9.17 1.86
CA ILE A 111 4.04 -7.80 1.69
C ILE A 111 5.16 -6.99 1.06
N ALA A 112 4.82 -6.19 0.02
CA ALA A 112 5.68 -5.19 -0.59
C ALA A 112 4.96 -3.84 -0.56
N THR A 113 5.37 -2.95 0.33
CA THR A 113 4.66 -1.69 0.61
C THR A 113 5.56 -0.46 0.50
N GLY A 114 4.98 0.67 0.11
CA GLY A 114 5.62 1.98 0.19
C GLY A 114 5.56 2.63 1.57
N ARG A 115 4.95 1.97 2.56
CA ARG A 115 4.92 2.48 3.94
C ARG A 115 6.30 2.47 4.58
N PRO A 116 6.59 3.45 5.47
CA PRO A 116 7.70 3.35 6.41
C PRO A 116 7.61 2.08 7.26
N LYS A 117 8.76 1.50 7.56
CA LYS A 117 8.88 0.22 8.27
C LYS A 117 8.19 0.22 9.63
N GLN A 118 8.31 1.32 10.37
CA GLN A 118 7.66 1.48 11.67
C GLN A 118 6.14 1.42 11.56
N GLU A 119 5.57 2.10 10.57
CA GLU A 119 4.12 2.13 10.34
C GLU A 119 3.58 0.77 9.86
N ALA A 120 4.28 0.14 8.91
CA ALA A 120 3.94 -1.20 8.45
C ALA A 120 3.97 -2.21 9.60
N GLY A 121 5.02 -2.18 10.42
CA GLY A 121 5.16 -3.04 11.61
C GLY A 121 4.05 -2.82 12.64
N TYR A 122 3.66 -1.56 12.89
CA TYR A 122 2.55 -1.24 13.78
C TYR A 122 1.23 -1.87 13.28
N VAL A 123 0.92 -1.70 11.99
CA VAL A 123 -0.32 -2.22 11.39
C VAL A 123 -0.36 -3.75 11.40
N ILE A 124 0.75 -4.41 11.09
CA ILE A 124 0.89 -5.87 11.17
C ILE A 124 0.62 -6.37 12.58
N LYS A 125 1.22 -5.73 13.59
CA LYS A 125 1.06 -6.11 15.00
C LYS A 125 -0.37 -5.83 15.51
N LYS A 126 -0.90 -4.64 15.22
CA LYS A 126 -2.28 -4.25 15.59
C LYS A 126 -3.31 -5.26 15.11
N ASN A 127 -3.15 -5.75 13.87
CA ASN A 127 -4.07 -6.69 13.25
C ASN A 127 -3.70 -8.17 13.48
N LYS A 128 -2.64 -8.45 14.24
CA LYS A 128 -2.14 -9.81 14.56
C LYS A 128 -1.88 -10.63 13.30
N LEU A 129 -1.14 -10.05 12.35
CA LEU A 129 -0.83 -10.62 11.03
C LEU A 129 0.58 -11.24 10.98
N GLU A 130 1.37 -11.19 12.05
CA GLU A 130 2.78 -11.62 12.11
C GLU A 130 2.96 -13.11 11.75
N LYS A 131 1.93 -13.94 12.03
CA LYS A 131 1.93 -15.38 11.71
C LYS A 131 1.34 -15.71 10.34
N ILE A 132 0.79 -14.71 9.64
CA ILE A 132 0.16 -14.87 8.32
C ILE A 132 1.17 -14.52 7.23
N PHE A 133 1.86 -13.39 7.36
CA PHE A 133 2.84 -12.95 6.39
C PHE A 133 4.26 -13.33 6.84
N ASP A 134 4.99 -13.98 5.94
CA ASP A 134 6.36 -14.46 6.18
C ASP A 134 7.41 -13.36 6.01
N CYS A 135 7.05 -12.31 5.27
CA CYS A 135 7.95 -11.23 4.93
C CYS A 135 7.18 -9.93 4.72
N VAL A 136 7.73 -8.85 5.22
CA VAL A 136 7.34 -7.48 4.90
C VAL A 136 8.57 -6.77 4.37
N ILE A 137 8.48 -6.17 3.20
CA ILE A 137 9.46 -5.25 2.61
C ILE A 137 8.80 -3.87 2.60
N ALA A 138 9.36 -2.94 3.34
CA ALA A 138 8.89 -1.59 3.56
C ALA A 138 9.73 -0.56 2.77
N LEU A 139 9.39 0.71 2.88
CA LEU A 139 10.03 1.81 2.15
C LEU A 139 11.56 1.82 2.32
N GLU A 140 12.06 1.67 3.54
CA GLU A 140 13.49 1.76 3.86
C GLU A 140 14.28 0.48 3.55
N ASP A 141 13.61 -0.60 3.16
CA ASP A 141 14.27 -1.88 2.84
C ASP A 141 14.79 -1.92 1.38
N VAL A 142 14.49 -0.89 0.57
CA VAL A 142 14.84 -0.82 -0.86
C VAL A 142 15.38 0.57 -1.24
N ALA A 143 16.20 0.61 -2.28
CA ALA A 143 16.75 1.87 -2.77
C ALA A 143 15.71 2.70 -3.54
N ASN A 144 14.82 2.05 -4.29
CA ASN A 144 13.84 2.72 -5.13
C ASN A 144 12.43 2.21 -4.83
N SER A 145 11.52 3.15 -4.58
CA SER A 145 10.09 2.86 -4.38
C SER A 145 9.39 2.48 -5.68
N LYS A 146 8.21 1.84 -5.58
CA LYS A 146 7.31 1.63 -6.71
C LYS A 146 7.10 2.94 -7.49
N PRO A 147 7.19 2.93 -8.81
CA PRO A 147 7.10 1.81 -9.74
C PRO A 147 8.41 1.05 -10.02
N SER A 148 9.48 1.19 -9.21
CA SER A 148 10.64 0.28 -9.27
C SER A 148 10.22 -1.12 -8.81
N PRO A 149 10.79 -2.20 -9.38
CA PRO A 149 10.50 -3.57 -8.97
C PRO A 149 11.19 -3.98 -7.66
N ASP A 150 12.03 -3.12 -7.07
CA ASP A 150 12.96 -3.45 -5.99
C ASP A 150 12.28 -4.17 -4.82
N CYS A 151 11.13 -3.65 -4.35
CA CYS A 151 10.43 -4.25 -3.23
C CYS A 151 9.84 -5.63 -3.55
N LEU A 152 9.36 -5.86 -4.79
CA LEU A 152 8.85 -7.15 -5.24
C LEU A 152 9.98 -8.18 -5.36
N LEU A 153 11.10 -7.79 -5.98
CA LEU A 153 12.28 -8.63 -6.11
C LEU A 153 12.87 -9.01 -4.75
N ALA A 154 12.85 -8.06 -3.79
CA ALA A 154 13.28 -8.32 -2.42
C ALA A 154 12.40 -9.36 -1.71
N VAL A 155 11.05 -9.27 -1.84
CA VAL A 155 10.12 -10.29 -1.32
C VAL A 155 10.38 -11.64 -1.99
N MET A 156 10.47 -11.66 -3.34
CA MET A 156 10.70 -12.90 -4.09
C MET A 156 11.98 -13.59 -3.64
N LYS A 157 13.08 -12.83 -3.50
CA LYS A 157 14.36 -13.35 -3.01
C LYS A 157 14.25 -13.89 -1.58
N LYS A 158 13.63 -13.13 -0.68
CA LYS A 158 13.52 -13.49 0.74
C LYS A 158 12.68 -14.73 0.97
N LEU A 159 11.65 -14.93 0.16
CA LEU A 159 10.75 -16.08 0.26
C LEU A 159 11.07 -17.19 -0.75
N ASP A 160 12.12 -17.05 -1.57
CA ASP A 160 12.45 -17.98 -2.67
C ASP A 160 11.21 -18.30 -3.53
N LEU A 161 10.57 -17.23 -4.07
CA LEU A 161 9.41 -17.33 -4.95
C LEU A 161 9.86 -17.34 -6.41
N LYS A 162 9.38 -18.33 -7.18
CA LYS A 162 9.68 -18.48 -8.63
C LYS A 162 8.45 -18.23 -9.48
N GLN A 163 7.28 -18.64 -9.00
CA GLN A 163 5.98 -18.44 -9.65
C GLN A 163 5.05 -17.73 -8.68
N THR A 164 5.03 -16.41 -8.73
CA THR A 164 4.23 -15.58 -7.82
C THR A 164 3.37 -14.58 -8.59
N VAL A 165 2.45 -13.94 -7.88
CA VAL A 165 1.62 -12.85 -8.39
C VAL A 165 1.61 -11.72 -7.39
N TYR A 166 1.61 -10.49 -7.87
CA TYR A 166 1.49 -9.30 -7.04
C TYR A 166 0.07 -8.78 -7.07
N ILE A 167 -0.49 -8.46 -5.90
CA ILE A 167 -1.82 -7.89 -5.72
C ILE A 167 -1.66 -6.43 -5.28
N GLY A 168 -2.13 -5.49 -6.10
CA GLY A 168 -2.01 -4.05 -5.88
C GLY A 168 -3.23 -3.27 -6.36
N ASP A 169 -3.35 -1.99 -5.97
CA ASP A 169 -4.48 -1.11 -6.29
C ASP A 169 -4.08 0.15 -7.07
N SER A 170 -2.81 0.33 -7.38
CA SER A 170 -2.28 1.49 -8.09
C SER A 170 -1.61 1.15 -9.42
N ALA A 171 -1.52 2.14 -10.32
CA ALA A 171 -0.75 2.00 -11.56
C ALA A 171 0.74 1.69 -11.30
N SER A 172 1.30 2.24 -10.21
CA SER A 172 2.68 1.96 -9.81
C SER A 172 2.90 0.52 -9.41
N ASP A 173 1.89 -0.16 -8.86
CA ASP A 173 1.93 -1.58 -8.52
C ASP A 173 2.01 -2.44 -9.77
N VAL A 174 1.17 -2.13 -10.76
CA VAL A 174 1.16 -2.84 -12.04
C VAL A 174 2.50 -2.68 -12.76
N ILE A 175 3.03 -1.45 -12.85
CA ILE A 175 4.33 -1.19 -13.49
C ILE A 175 5.47 -1.90 -12.73
N ALA A 176 5.43 -1.91 -11.38
CA ALA A 176 6.44 -2.61 -10.59
C ALA A 176 6.41 -4.12 -10.85
N ALA A 177 5.21 -4.73 -10.95
CA ALA A 177 5.05 -6.14 -11.27
C ALA A 177 5.54 -6.47 -12.69
N GLU A 178 5.22 -5.65 -13.69
CA GLU A 178 5.72 -5.78 -15.07
C GLU A 178 7.26 -5.75 -15.12
N ARG A 179 7.87 -4.79 -14.43
CA ARG A 179 9.33 -4.66 -14.32
C ARG A 179 9.98 -5.83 -13.57
N ALA A 180 9.28 -6.38 -12.57
CA ALA A 180 9.70 -7.60 -11.87
C ALA A 180 9.46 -8.88 -12.70
N LYS A 181 8.82 -8.79 -13.86
CA LYS A 181 8.43 -9.89 -14.75
C LYS A 181 7.51 -10.92 -14.08
N ILE A 182 6.59 -10.44 -13.25
CA ILE A 182 5.55 -11.26 -12.61
C ILE A 182 4.16 -10.72 -12.98
N PRO A 183 3.14 -11.58 -13.03
CA PRO A 183 1.77 -11.13 -13.23
C PRO A 183 1.29 -10.25 -12.06
N SER A 184 0.37 -9.33 -12.36
CA SER A 184 -0.33 -8.51 -11.37
C SER A 184 -1.82 -8.82 -11.35
N ILE A 185 -2.42 -8.78 -10.16
CA ILE A 185 -3.86 -8.69 -9.95
C ILE A 185 -4.17 -7.28 -9.48
N PHE A 186 -4.88 -6.52 -10.30
CA PHE A 186 -5.26 -5.16 -9.97
C PHE A 186 -6.60 -5.13 -9.22
N VAL A 187 -6.66 -4.36 -8.14
CA VAL A 187 -7.88 -4.12 -7.35
C VAL A 187 -8.37 -2.71 -7.62
N GLY A 188 -9.47 -2.58 -8.34
CA GLY A 188 -10.04 -1.28 -8.67
C GLY A 188 -10.81 -1.24 -9.97
N LYS A 189 -11.25 -0.03 -10.36
CA LYS A 189 -12.08 0.19 -11.55
C LYS A 189 -11.29 0.39 -12.84
N GLN A 190 -9.99 0.71 -12.76
CA GLN A 190 -9.17 0.94 -13.93
C GLN A 190 -8.88 -0.35 -14.69
N ASN A 191 -8.76 -0.29 -16.02
CA ASN A 191 -8.50 -1.46 -16.86
C ASN A 191 -6.98 -1.66 -17.04
N ILE A 192 -6.29 -2.03 -15.97
CA ILE A 192 -4.84 -2.25 -15.93
C ILE A 192 -4.52 -3.56 -15.21
N GLY A 193 -3.28 -4.03 -15.35
CA GLY A 193 -2.82 -5.29 -14.73
C GLY A 193 -3.12 -6.53 -15.59
N THR A 194 -2.55 -7.66 -15.18
CA THR A 194 -2.73 -8.95 -15.88
C THR A 194 -4.14 -9.49 -15.69
N VAL A 195 -4.68 -9.35 -14.48
CA VAL A 195 -6.05 -9.69 -14.11
C VAL A 195 -6.60 -8.54 -13.25
N ARG A 196 -7.88 -8.27 -13.34
CA ARG A 196 -8.53 -7.19 -12.61
C ARG A 196 -9.79 -7.66 -11.89
N PHE A 197 -9.96 -7.14 -10.67
CA PHE A 197 -11.19 -7.25 -9.89
C PHE A 197 -11.57 -5.88 -9.32
N GLN A 198 -12.85 -5.68 -9.04
CA GLN A 198 -13.30 -4.40 -8.47
C GLN A 198 -12.98 -4.29 -6.98
N THR A 199 -12.98 -5.41 -6.28
CA THR A 199 -12.75 -5.48 -4.84
C THR A 199 -11.72 -6.55 -4.50
N ILE A 200 -11.02 -6.34 -3.39
CA ILE A 200 -10.07 -7.32 -2.88
C ILE A 200 -10.76 -8.63 -2.47
N LEU A 201 -12.02 -8.59 -2.07
CA LEU A 201 -12.76 -9.81 -1.69
C LEU A 201 -13.02 -10.73 -2.88
N GLU A 202 -13.21 -10.17 -4.08
CA GLU A 202 -13.30 -10.94 -5.34
C GLU A 202 -11.95 -11.59 -5.67
N VAL A 203 -10.83 -10.87 -5.47
CA VAL A 203 -9.47 -11.44 -5.61
C VAL A 203 -9.27 -12.64 -4.67
N ILE A 204 -9.68 -12.49 -3.41
CA ILE A 204 -9.56 -13.57 -2.43
C ILE A 204 -10.38 -14.80 -2.85
N GLN A 205 -11.59 -14.58 -3.35
CA GLN A 205 -12.44 -15.67 -3.85
C GLN A 205 -11.82 -16.37 -5.07
N TYR A 206 -11.22 -15.62 -5.97
CA TYR A 206 -10.50 -16.16 -7.14
C TYR A 206 -9.27 -16.96 -6.74
N LEU A 207 -8.57 -16.56 -5.69
CA LEU A 207 -7.35 -17.23 -5.23
C LEU A 207 -7.63 -18.46 -4.32
N LEU A 208 -8.79 -18.52 -3.66
CA LEU A 208 -9.21 -19.67 -2.83
C LEU A 208 -9.87 -20.75 -3.67
#